data_f6eecf06d985e090559648f4ef23b353
#
_entry.id   f6eecf06d985e090559648f4ef23b353
#
_cell.length_a   1.000
_cell.length_b   1.000
_cell.length_c   1.000
_cell.angle_alpha   90.00
_cell.angle_beta   90.00
_cell.angle_gamma   90.00
#
_symmetry.space_group_name_H-M   'P 1'
#
loop_
_entity.id
_entity.type
_entity.pdbx_description
1 polymer ?
#
loop_
_entity_poly.entity_id
_entity_poly.type
_entity_poly.pdbx_seq_one_letter_code
_entity_poly.pdbx_strand_id
1 'polypeptide(L)'
;MADSRYVLMHKNTPVADLQLDTDTGVIRSVGHVYNALHVPVGIPVKKGVIDRSALNTWWTGRAIPASRDRIRDALRELELASTQLLLDKCLGLSLSDQYWICPTSSGVRWEEVNFFQNAFSDDVGNILLGRGSSSGRVSLMSPDNTSDGWLKKKWAILDERRCLMKGGSGATQQEPYNEVLASSVMERLGIPHVTYTLTVQEDYPYSVCEDFITPETELIPAWYIMQTVKRPNHVSVYQHYMDCCEALGIPGVREAVDRMIVLDYLIVNEDRHQNNFGVVRNAETLEYLGAAPIYDSGTSLWFDKPTGMVGSGRVTCKPFKDRHEEQIKLVSSFDWLDLSRLDSIEEEWMELTKGRSEEHTSELQSRVDISYAVFCLKK
;
A
#
# COMPACT_ATOMS: atom_id res chain seq x y z
N MET A 1 -32.74 11.76 -7.75
CA MET A 1 -31.32 11.59 -7.39
C MET A 1 -31.03 12.60 -6.29
N ALA A 2 -30.73 12.13 -5.10
CA ALA A 2 -30.35 13.02 -4.01
C ALA A 2 -28.85 13.30 -4.13
N ASP A 3 -28.48 14.56 -4.32
CA ASP A 3 -27.08 14.98 -4.33
C ASP A 3 -26.70 15.42 -2.93
N SER A 4 -25.65 14.85 -2.40
CA SER A 4 -25.09 15.25 -1.11
C SER A 4 -23.91 16.19 -1.30
N ARG A 5 -23.89 17.27 -0.52
CA ARG A 5 -22.84 18.29 -0.57
C ARG A 5 -21.83 18.06 0.55
N TYR A 6 -20.55 18.11 0.18
CA TYR A 6 -19.42 17.92 1.07
C TYR A 6 -18.38 19.00 0.83
N VAL A 7 -17.47 19.15 1.78
CA VAL A 7 -16.19 19.82 1.59
C VAL A 7 -15.12 18.74 1.62
N LEU A 8 -14.26 18.68 0.59
CA LEU A 8 -13.01 17.93 0.69
C LEU A 8 -12.13 18.64 1.69
N MET A 9 -11.67 17.89 2.67
CA MET A 9 -10.82 18.37 3.75
C MET A 9 -9.46 17.69 3.68
N HIS A 10 -8.41 18.37 4.11
CA HIS A 10 -7.11 17.83 4.45
C HIS A 10 -6.83 18.17 5.91
N LYS A 11 -7.00 17.20 6.81
CA LYS A 11 -7.15 17.46 8.25
C LYS A 11 -8.25 18.52 8.49
N ASN A 12 -7.88 19.65 9.09
CA ASN A 12 -8.78 20.77 9.36
C ASN A 12 -8.80 21.82 8.23
N THR A 13 -8.01 21.65 7.17
CA THR A 13 -7.93 22.61 6.06
C THR A 13 -8.99 22.30 5.01
N PRO A 14 -9.96 23.18 4.75
CA PRO A 14 -10.89 22.99 3.64
C PRO A 14 -10.16 23.16 2.30
N VAL A 15 -10.40 22.20 1.40
CA VAL A 15 -9.75 22.12 0.08
C VAL A 15 -10.69 22.61 -1.03
N ALA A 16 -11.85 21.97 -1.16
CA ALA A 16 -12.82 22.33 -2.19
C ALA A 16 -14.23 21.81 -1.87
N ASP A 17 -15.26 22.51 -2.37
CA ASP A 17 -16.64 22.00 -2.35
C ASP A 17 -16.77 20.81 -3.30
N LEU A 18 -17.47 19.79 -2.86
CA LEU A 18 -17.80 18.60 -3.64
C LEU A 18 -19.29 18.33 -3.65
N GLN A 19 -19.76 17.82 -4.78
CA GLN A 19 -21.07 17.20 -4.90
C GLN A 19 -20.90 15.74 -5.31
N LEU A 20 -21.36 14.83 -4.46
CA LEU A 20 -21.32 13.38 -4.72
C LEU A 20 -22.70 12.89 -5.18
N ASP A 21 -22.65 11.95 -6.09
CA ASP A 21 -23.79 11.13 -6.47
C ASP A 21 -24.00 10.05 -5.41
N THR A 22 -25.13 10.08 -4.71
CA THR A 22 -25.42 9.14 -3.62
C THR A 22 -25.66 7.70 -4.06
N ASP A 23 -26.00 7.50 -5.33
CA ASP A 23 -26.28 6.17 -5.87
C ASP A 23 -25.00 5.45 -6.32
N THR A 24 -23.98 6.22 -6.72
CA THR A 24 -22.72 5.68 -7.28
C THR A 24 -21.49 6.02 -6.46
N GLY A 25 -21.56 6.98 -5.55
CA GLY A 25 -20.41 7.44 -4.73
C GLY A 25 -19.37 8.25 -5.52
N VAL A 26 -19.65 8.69 -6.77
CA VAL A 26 -18.72 9.44 -7.61
C VAL A 26 -18.86 10.95 -7.44
N ILE A 27 -17.76 11.69 -7.68
CA ILE A 27 -17.77 13.16 -7.66
C ILE A 27 -18.42 13.68 -8.95
N ARG A 28 -19.63 14.27 -8.84
CA ARG A 28 -20.35 14.90 -9.93
C ARG A 28 -19.78 16.25 -10.32
N SER A 29 -19.50 17.08 -9.31
CA SER A 29 -18.98 18.42 -9.52
C SER A 29 -18.03 18.82 -8.41
N VAL A 30 -17.12 19.74 -8.75
CA VAL A 30 -16.23 20.45 -7.83
C VAL A 30 -16.65 21.92 -7.87
N GLY A 31 -16.91 22.48 -6.70
CA GLY A 31 -17.32 23.87 -6.54
C GLY A 31 -16.13 24.79 -6.23
N HIS A 32 -16.31 25.62 -5.20
CA HIS A 32 -15.28 26.57 -4.79
C HIS A 32 -14.02 25.84 -4.28
N VAL A 33 -12.85 26.32 -4.70
CA VAL A 33 -11.55 25.84 -4.24
C VAL A 33 -11.04 26.78 -3.16
N TYR A 34 -10.98 26.31 -1.91
CA TYR A 34 -10.54 27.10 -0.75
C TYR A 34 -9.02 27.15 -0.68
N ASN A 35 -8.36 25.99 -0.89
CA ASN A 35 -6.91 25.88 -0.80
C ASN A 35 -6.34 24.93 -1.86
N ALA A 36 -5.78 25.50 -2.93
CA ALA A 36 -5.21 24.75 -4.04
C ALA A 36 -3.94 23.96 -3.68
N LEU A 37 -3.19 24.40 -2.65
CA LEU A 37 -1.96 23.71 -2.21
C LEU A 37 -2.27 22.37 -1.52
N HIS A 38 -3.45 22.25 -0.90
CA HIS A 38 -3.89 21.05 -0.23
C HIS A 38 -4.71 20.11 -1.14
N VAL A 39 -4.79 20.37 -2.44
CA VAL A 39 -5.35 19.40 -3.39
C VAL A 39 -4.44 18.17 -3.42
N PRO A 40 -5.00 16.92 -3.44
CA PRO A 40 -4.17 15.72 -3.46
C PRO A 40 -3.14 15.75 -4.59
N VAL A 41 -1.93 15.27 -4.29
CA VAL A 41 -0.78 15.31 -5.21
C VAL A 41 -1.13 14.59 -6.52
N GLY A 42 -0.65 15.14 -7.64
CA GLY A 42 -0.90 14.60 -8.98
C GLY A 42 -2.23 15.03 -9.61
N ILE A 43 -3.10 15.75 -8.87
CA ILE A 43 -4.36 16.28 -9.42
C ILE A 43 -4.12 17.69 -9.97
N PRO A 44 -4.33 17.91 -11.28
CA PRO A 44 -4.09 19.22 -11.87
C PRO A 44 -5.06 20.29 -11.37
N VAL A 45 -4.52 21.48 -11.02
CA VAL A 45 -5.28 22.68 -10.74
C VAL A 45 -4.87 23.75 -11.77
N LYS A 46 -5.83 24.20 -12.58
CA LYS A 46 -5.58 25.23 -13.61
C LYS A 46 -6.49 26.43 -13.40
N LYS A 47 -5.88 27.61 -13.21
CA LYS A 47 -6.63 28.88 -12.99
C LYS A 47 -7.64 28.78 -11.84
N GLY A 48 -7.27 28.09 -10.75
CA GLY A 48 -8.15 27.89 -9.59
C GLY A 48 -9.24 26.84 -9.78
N VAL A 49 -9.20 26.07 -10.87
CA VAL A 49 -10.16 24.97 -11.15
C VAL A 49 -9.44 23.64 -11.03
N ILE A 50 -9.95 22.76 -10.18
CA ILE A 50 -9.48 21.37 -10.04
C ILE A 50 -9.99 20.55 -11.22
N ASP A 51 -9.13 19.69 -11.79
CA ASP A 51 -9.55 18.68 -12.76
C ASP A 51 -10.47 17.66 -12.07
N ARG A 52 -11.76 17.77 -12.35
CA ARG A 52 -12.80 16.90 -11.76
C ARG A 52 -12.56 15.43 -12.09
N SER A 53 -12.12 15.13 -13.31
CA SER A 53 -11.91 13.73 -13.73
C SER A 53 -10.74 13.11 -12.95
N ALA A 54 -9.63 13.83 -12.81
CA ALA A 54 -8.49 13.39 -12.04
C ALA A 54 -8.85 13.24 -10.55
N LEU A 55 -9.57 14.20 -9.97
CA LEU A 55 -10.04 14.14 -8.59
C LEU A 55 -10.98 12.95 -8.37
N ASN A 56 -11.92 12.71 -9.31
CA ASN A 56 -12.82 11.57 -9.20
C ASN A 56 -12.08 10.22 -9.33
N THR A 57 -11.06 10.14 -10.18
CA THR A 57 -10.20 8.93 -10.28
C THR A 57 -9.47 8.69 -8.97
N TRP A 58 -8.90 9.73 -8.36
CA TRP A 58 -8.27 9.63 -7.04
C TRP A 58 -9.28 9.21 -5.96
N TRP A 59 -10.47 9.81 -5.93
CA TRP A 59 -11.52 9.49 -4.97
C TRP A 59 -11.99 8.04 -5.08
N THR A 60 -12.35 7.60 -6.29
CA THR A 60 -12.84 6.24 -6.51
C THR A 60 -11.74 5.18 -6.33
N GLY A 61 -10.47 5.57 -6.61
CA GLY A 61 -9.30 4.73 -6.37
C GLY A 61 -8.97 4.48 -4.89
N ARG A 62 -9.59 5.24 -3.97
CA ARG A 62 -9.47 5.00 -2.51
C ARG A 62 -10.33 3.82 -2.04
N ALA A 63 -11.36 3.45 -2.80
CA ALA A 63 -12.23 2.34 -2.43
C ALA A 63 -11.50 1.00 -2.54
N ILE A 64 -11.92 0.03 -1.74
CA ILE A 64 -11.44 -1.35 -1.83
C ILE A 64 -11.54 -1.81 -3.29
N PRO A 65 -10.45 -2.37 -3.88
CA PRO A 65 -10.48 -2.86 -5.26
C PRO A 65 -11.54 -3.95 -5.46
N ALA A 66 -12.24 -3.89 -6.59
CA ALA A 66 -13.23 -4.93 -6.97
C ALA A 66 -12.58 -6.32 -7.18
N SER A 67 -11.25 -6.38 -7.32
CA SER A 67 -10.45 -7.60 -7.43
C SER A 67 -10.11 -8.23 -6.08
N ARG A 68 -10.40 -7.56 -4.96
CA ARG A 68 -10.10 -8.12 -3.63
C ARG A 68 -10.84 -9.44 -3.42
N ASP A 69 -10.15 -10.40 -2.84
CA ASP A 69 -10.75 -11.68 -2.49
C ASP A 69 -11.99 -11.49 -1.60
N ARG A 70 -13.07 -12.21 -1.91
CA ARG A 70 -14.36 -12.20 -1.21
C ARG A 70 -15.11 -10.85 -1.15
N ILE A 71 -14.69 -9.83 -1.89
CA ILE A 71 -15.34 -8.51 -1.86
C ILE A 71 -16.85 -8.58 -2.22
N ARG A 72 -17.22 -9.48 -3.12
CA ARG A 72 -18.64 -9.64 -3.52
C ARG A 72 -19.51 -10.19 -2.40
N ASP A 73 -18.98 -11.11 -1.61
CA ASP A 73 -19.68 -11.67 -0.46
C ASP A 73 -19.81 -10.62 0.64
N ALA A 74 -18.74 -9.87 0.90
CA ALA A 74 -18.73 -8.75 1.83
C ALA A 74 -19.76 -7.67 1.45
N LEU A 75 -19.81 -7.24 0.19
CA LEU A 75 -20.80 -6.27 -0.28
C LEU A 75 -22.24 -6.78 -0.13
N ARG A 76 -22.47 -8.08 -0.36
CA ARG A 76 -23.80 -8.68 -0.17
C ARG A 76 -24.20 -8.68 1.31
N GLU A 77 -23.29 -9.02 2.21
CA GLU A 77 -23.52 -9.01 3.65
C GLU A 77 -23.77 -7.57 4.17
N LEU A 78 -23.09 -6.58 3.59
CA LEU A 78 -23.25 -5.17 3.91
C LEU A 78 -24.44 -4.48 3.18
N GLU A 79 -25.17 -5.21 2.34
CA GLU A 79 -26.28 -4.71 1.51
C GLU A 79 -25.88 -3.50 0.63
N LEU A 80 -24.64 -3.50 0.11
CA LEU A 80 -24.09 -2.44 -0.72
C LEU A 80 -23.90 -2.89 -2.17
N ALA A 81 -24.19 -2.00 -3.11
CA ALA A 81 -24.08 -2.26 -4.55
C ALA A 81 -22.62 -2.16 -5.05
N SER A 82 -21.76 -1.38 -4.39
CA SER A 82 -20.38 -1.17 -4.80
C SER A 82 -19.48 -0.74 -3.65
N THR A 83 -18.17 -0.92 -3.83
CA THR A 83 -17.17 -0.49 -2.84
C THR A 83 -17.05 1.03 -2.72
N GLN A 84 -17.42 1.79 -3.76
CA GLN A 84 -17.43 3.25 -3.74
C GLN A 84 -18.43 3.80 -2.71
N LEU A 85 -19.53 3.08 -2.45
CA LEU A 85 -20.49 3.47 -1.43
C LEU A 85 -19.95 3.35 0.00
N LEU A 86 -18.92 2.53 0.22
CA LEU A 86 -18.22 2.44 1.49
C LEU A 86 -17.44 3.73 1.83
N LEU A 87 -16.95 4.46 0.80
CA LEU A 87 -16.20 5.71 1.01
C LEU A 87 -17.06 6.78 1.69
N ASP A 88 -18.30 6.95 1.25
CA ASP A 88 -19.24 7.89 1.88
C ASP A 88 -19.51 7.51 3.36
N LYS A 89 -19.64 6.21 3.63
CA LYS A 89 -19.94 5.69 4.98
C LYS A 89 -18.80 5.89 5.99
N CYS A 90 -17.55 5.92 5.52
CA CYS A 90 -16.39 6.23 6.36
C CYS A 90 -15.82 7.64 6.10
N LEU A 91 -16.59 8.53 5.45
CA LEU A 91 -16.16 9.89 5.09
C LEU A 91 -14.88 9.92 4.24
N GLY A 92 -14.53 8.83 3.55
CA GLY A 92 -13.29 8.67 2.82
C GLY A 92 -12.02 8.62 3.69
N LEU A 93 -12.14 8.51 4.99
CA LEU A 93 -11.02 8.44 5.93
C LEU A 93 -10.12 7.25 5.66
N SER A 94 -8.82 7.42 5.86
CA SER A 94 -7.77 6.42 5.66
C SER A 94 -6.75 6.46 6.79
N LEU A 95 -5.94 5.42 6.92
CA LEU A 95 -4.70 5.41 7.71
C LEU A 95 -3.46 5.66 6.86
N SER A 96 -3.62 5.91 5.55
CA SER A 96 -2.50 6.23 4.64
C SER A 96 -2.30 7.71 4.40
N ASP A 97 -3.34 8.53 4.63
CA ASP A 97 -3.32 9.97 4.39
C ASP A 97 -4.34 10.72 5.27
N GLN A 98 -4.37 12.05 5.16
CA GLN A 98 -5.15 12.91 6.02
C GLN A 98 -6.37 13.52 5.31
N TYR A 99 -6.79 12.97 4.15
CA TYR A 99 -7.94 13.45 3.39
C TYR A 99 -9.25 12.81 3.83
N TRP A 100 -10.30 13.61 3.85
CA TRP A 100 -11.67 13.18 4.13
C TRP A 100 -12.70 14.14 3.56
N ILE A 101 -13.97 13.73 3.57
CA ILE A 101 -15.09 14.59 3.15
C ILE A 101 -15.96 14.94 4.36
N CYS A 102 -16.18 16.23 4.57
CA CYS A 102 -17.05 16.75 5.61
C CYS A 102 -18.43 17.09 5.02
N PRO A 103 -19.53 16.46 5.48
CA PRO A 103 -20.87 16.88 5.05
C PRO A 103 -21.12 18.34 5.43
N THR A 104 -21.60 19.17 4.48
CA THR A 104 -21.80 20.61 4.73
C THR A 104 -22.88 20.92 5.78
N SER A 105 -23.73 19.93 6.09
CA SER A 105 -24.77 20.02 7.14
C SER A 105 -24.28 19.57 8.52
N SER A 106 -23.05 19.06 8.64
CA SER A 106 -22.49 18.55 9.88
C SER A 106 -21.46 19.52 10.46
N GLY A 107 -21.36 19.55 11.79
CA GLY A 107 -20.30 20.26 12.50
C GLY A 107 -19.11 19.37 12.89
N VAL A 108 -18.94 18.23 12.22
CA VAL A 108 -17.92 17.22 12.52
C VAL A 108 -16.53 17.78 12.27
N ARG A 109 -15.59 17.54 13.20
CA ARG A 109 -14.21 17.98 13.13
C ARG A 109 -13.28 16.80 12.95
N TRP A 110 -12.10 17.05 12.39
CA TRP A 110 -11.07 16.04 12.14
C TRP A 110 -10.73 15.22 13.38
N GLU A 111 -10.56 15.88 14.52
CA GLU A 111 -10.19 15.26 15.79
C GLU A 111 -11.22 14.23 16.28
N GLU A 112 -12.47 14.36 15.84
CA GLU A 112 -13.59 13.50 16.27
C GLU A 112 -13.73 12.24 15.41
N VAL A 113 -13.15 12.23 14.19
CA VAL A 113 -13.42 11.18 13.21
C VAL A 113 -12.20 10.45 12.68
N ASN A 114 -11.00 11.05 12.75
CA ASN A 114 -9.80 10.43 12.18
C ASN A 114 -9.48 9.08 12.83
N PHE A 115 -8.94 8.13 12.04
CA PHE A 115 -8.60 6.79 12.53
C PHE A 115 -7.26 6.71 13.26
N PHE A 116 -6.45 7.76 13.21
CA PHE A 116 -5.16 7.81 13.91
C PHE A 116 -5.31 7.93 15.41
N GLN A 117 -6.31 8.69 15.87
CA GLN A 117 -6.51 9.03 17.27
C GLN A 117 -7.77 8.40 17.86
N ASN A 118 -8.74 8.05 17.04
CA ASN A 118 -10.01 7.48 17.47
C ASN A 118 -10.03 5.96 17.27
N ALA A 119 -10.84 5.29 18.07
CA ALA A 119 -11.15 3.89 17.86
C ALA A 119 -11.98 3.73 16.58
N PHE A 120 -11.81 2.61 15.91
CA PHE A 120 -12.60 2.23 14.75
C PHE A 120 -13.10 0.80 14.88
N SER A 121 -14.17 0.47 14.12
CA SER A 121 -14.68 -0.89 14.08
C SER A 121 -13.83 -1.75 13.13
N ASP A 122 -13.59 -2.98 13.55
CA ASP A 122 -12.99 -4.03 12.71
C ASP A 122 -14.05 -4.97 12.08
N ASP A 123 -15.34 -4.64 12.17
CA ASP A 123 -16.44 -5.42 11.59
C ASP A 123 -16.24 -5.64 10.07
N VAL A 124 -15.96 -4.56 9.32
CA VAL A 124 -15.71 -4.64 7.87
C VAL A 124 -14.51 -5.53 7.58
N GLY A 125 -13.41 -5.35 8.31
CA GLY A 125 -12.21 -6.17 8.18
C GLY A 125 -12.48 -7.65 8.49
N ASN A 126 -13.26 -7.96 9.51
CA ASN A 126 -13.66 -9.33 9.84
C ASN A 126 -14.49 -9.96 8.72
N ILE A 127 -15.45 -9.23 8.15
CA ILE A 127 -16.24 -9.68 7.00
C ILE A 127 -15.32 -9.94 5.80
N LEU A 128 -14.38 -9.05 5.51
CA LEU A 128 -13.39 -9.20 4.43
C LEU A 128 -12.47 -10.42 4.64
N LEU A 129 -12.17 -10.77 5.90
CA LEU A 129 -11.43 -12.00 6.23
C LEU A 129 -12.33 -13.26 6.18
N GLY A 130 -13.66 -13.10 6.07
CA GLY A 130 -14.62 -14.20 6.03
C GLY A 130 -15.02 -14.74 7.40
N ARG A 131 -14.87 -13.92 8.45
CA ARG A 131 -15.21 -14.29 9.84
C ARG A 131 -16.63 -13.90 10.26
N GLY A 132 -17.35 -13.16 9.39
CA GLY A 132 -18.64 -12.57 9.72
C GLY A 132 -18.57 -11.42 10.72
N SER A 133 -19.70 -10.74 10.96
CA SER A 133 -19.80 -9.71 11.99
C SER A 133 -20.05 -10.32 13.35
N SER A 134 -19.37 -9.82 14.38
CA SER A 134 -19.57 -10.23 15.77
C SER A 134 -20.78 -9.57 16.44
N SER A 135 -21.32 -8.51 15.82
CA SER A 135 -22.44 -7.72 16.35
C SER A 135 -23.59 -7.67 15.32
N GLY A 136 -24.83 -7.65 15.81
CA GLY A 136 -26.02 -7.61 14.94
C GLY A 136 -26.18 -6.31 14.13
N ARG A 137 -25.29 -5.32 14.28
CA ARG A 137 -25.23 -4.07 13.51
C ARG A 137 -23.79 -3.74 13.17
N VAL A 138 -23.43 -3.89 11.91
CA VAL A 138 -22.07 -3.61 11.38
C VAL A 138 -21.81 -2.11 11.39
N SER A 139 -20.70 -1.68 11.98
CA SER A 139 -20.21 -0.31 11.84
C SER A 139 -19.36 -0.18 10.59
N LEU A 140 -19.72 0.75 9.71
CA LEU A 140 -19.00 1.05 8.48
C LEU A 140 -17.90 2.12 8.66
N MET A 141 -17.71 2.66 9.88
CA MET A 141 -16.60 3.55 10.22
C MET A 141 -15.34 2.70 10.45
N SER A 142 -14.68 2.35 9.35
CA SER A 142 -13.51 1.47 9.34
C SER A 142 -12.48 1.91 8.30
N PRO A 143 -11.18 1.91 8.63
CA PRO A 143 -10.10 2.18 7.67
C PRO A 143 -9.98 1.09 6.60
N ASP A 144 -10.61 -0.07 6.82
CA ASP A 144 -10.65 -1.14 5.82
C ASP A 144 -11.32 -0.71 4.52
N ASN A 145 -12.27 0.22 4.58
CA ASN A 145 -12.99 0.76 3.43
C ASN A 145 -12.09 1.45 2.40
N THR A 146 -10.91 1.91 2.82
CA THR A 146 -9.93 2.64 2.00
C THR A 146 -8.61 1.88 1.86
N SER A 147 -8.58 0.59 2.20
CA SER A 147 -7.36 -0.23 2.06
C SER A 147 -7.21 -0.76 0.63
N ASP A 148 -6.05 -0.49 -0.01
CA ASP A 148 -5.72 -0.95 -1.37
C ASP A 148 -5.24 -2.42 -1.39
N GLY A 149 -5.14 -3.00 -2.59
CA GLY A 149 -4.60 -4.35 -2.86
C GLY A 149 -5.61 -5.48 -2.83
N TRP A 150 -5.24 -6.62 -3.41
CA TRP A 150 -6.14 -7.76 -3.65
C TRP A 150 -6.14 -8.83 -2.55
N LEU A 151 -5.09 -8.91 -1.73
CA LEU A 151 -4.98 -9.86 -0.62
C LEU A 151 -6.00 -9.56 0.48
N LYS A 152 -6.42 -10.59 1.19
CA LYS A 152 -7.18 -10.44 2.44
C LYS A 152 -6.39 -9.62 3.42
N LYS A 153 -6.97 -8.57 3.92
CA LYS A 153 -6.34 -7.73 4.94
C LYS A 153 -7.38 -7.02 5.79
N LYS A 154 -6.99 -6.65 6.99
CA LYS A 154 -7.75 -5.78 7.85
C LYS A 154 -6.85 -4.90 8.71
N TRP A 155 -7.36 -3.74 9.06
CA TRP A 155 -6.81 -2.91 10.11
C TRP A 155 -7.34 -3.35 11.48
N ALA A 156 -6.50 -3.30 12.48
CA ALA A 156 -6.85 -3.59 13.86
C ALA A 156 -6.08 -2.70 14.82
N ILE A 157 -6.63 -2.46 16.01
CA ILE A 157 -5.89 -1.83 17.10
C ILE A 157 -5.37 -2.97 17.99
N LEU A 158 -4.05 -3.16 18.00
CA LEU A 158 -3.36 -4.16 18.79
C LEU A 158 -2.41 -3.44 19.77
N ASP A 159 -2.58 -3.65 21.05
CA ASP A 159 -1.78 -2.97 22.10
C ASP A 159 -1.67 -1.45 21.87
N GLU A 160 -2.82 -0.81 21.63
CA GLU A 160 -2.97 0.63 21.32
C GLU A 160 -2.37 1.10 20.01
N ARG A 161 -1.72 0.22 19.23
CA ARG A 161 -1.13 0.51 17.93
C ARG A 161 -2.07 0.15 16.78
N ARG A 162 -2.05 0.95 15.72
CA ARG A 162 -2.77 0.67 14.46
C ARG A 162 -1.94 -0.29 13.66
N CYS A 163 -2.44 -1.49 13.47
CA CYS A 163 -1.74 -2.56 12.79
C CYS A 163 -2.53 -3.05 11.58
N LEU A 164 -1.83 -3.27 10.47
CA LEU A 164 -2.37 -3.93 9.29
C LEU A 164 -2.04 -5.41 9.35
N MET A 165 -3.07 -6.25 9.31
CA MET A 165 -2.96 -7.70 9.19
C MET A 165 -3.21 -8.10 7.75
N LYS A 166 -2.28 -8.84 7.13
CA LYS A 166 -2.41 -9.35 5.76
C LYS A 166 -2.37 -10.88 5.76
N GLY A 167 -3.37 -11.50 5.14
CA GLY A 167 -3.39 -12.95 4.93
C GLY A 167 -2.73 -13.34 3.62
N GLY A 168 -2.45 -14.63 3.47
CA GLY A 168 -1.98 -15.21 2.22
C GLY A 168 -3.11 -15.56 1.24
N SER A 169 -2.73 -16.00 0.06
CA SER A 169 -3.61 -16.41 -1.02
C SER A 169 -3.35 -17.85 -1.48
N GLY A 170 -4.30 -18.40 -2.23
CA GLY A 170 -4.18 -19.73 -2.82
C GLY A 170 -3.96 -20.84 -1.79
N ALA A 171 -3.39 -21.96 -2.22
CA ALA A 171 -3.09 -23.10 -1.36
C ALA A 171 -1.81 -22.86 -0.54
N THR A 172 -0.86 -22.11 -1.07
CA THR A 172 0.46 -21.91 -0.44
C THR A 172 0.40 -21.01 0.78
N GLN A 173 -0.47 -20.00 0.79
CA GLN A 173 -0.56 -18.98 1.86
C GLN A 173 0.82 -18.39 2.23
N GLN A 174 1.70 -18.20 1.23
CA GLN A 174 3.13 -17.92 1.47
C GLN A 174 3.42 -16.45 1.71
N GLU A 175 2.59 -15.52 1.22
CA GLU A 175 2.86 -14.08 1.25
C GLU A 175 3.15 -13.55 2.67
N PRO A 176 2.46 -13.95 3.75
CA PRO A 176 2.78 -13.52 5.11
C PRO A 176 4.20 -13.90 5.55
N TYR A 177 4.67 -15.07 5.17
CA TYR A 177 6.03 -15.53 5.47
C TYR A 177 7.07 -14.73 4.68
N ASN A 178 6.79 -14.44 3.42
CA ASN A 178 7.65 -13.63 2.56
C ASN A 178 7.80 -12.20 3.08
N GLU A 179 6.72 -11.59 3.62
CA GLU A 179 6.78 -10.27 4.26
C GLU A 179 7.75 -10.27 5.44
N VAL A 180 7.67 -11.30 6.30
CA VAL A 180 8.55 -11.42 7.48
C VAL A 180 9.99 -11.65 7.07
N LEU A 181 10.23 -12.54 6.10
CA LEU A 181 11.59 -12.78 5.59
C LEU A 181 12.16 -11.53 4.92
N ALA A 182 11.38 -10.83 4.09
CA ALA A 182 11.81 -9.58 3.47
C ALA A 182 12.16 -8.52 4.52
N SER A 183 11.38 -8.44 5.61
CA SER A 183 11.67 -7.57 6.75
C SER A 183 13.02 -7.92 7.40
N SER A 184 13.28 -9.21 7.63
CA SER A 184 14.57 -9.67 8.18
C SER A 184 15.75 -9.37 7.24
N VAL A 185 15.60 -9.59 5.93
CA VAL A 185 16.61 -9.22 4.93
C VAL A 185 16.91 -7.72 4.99
N MET A 186 15.88 -6.88 5.03
CA MET A 186 16.04 -5.42 5.10
C MET A 186 16.69 -4.96 6.40
N GLU A 187 16.30 -5.54 7.54
CA GLU A 187 16.90 -5.27 8.85
C GLU A 187 18.40 -5.55 8.82
N ARG A 188 18.81 -6.74 8.35
CA ARG A 188 20.21 -7.13 8.23
C ARG A 188 21.02 -6.23 7.31
N LEU A 189 20.43 -5.77 6.20
CA LEU A 189 21.07 -4.87 5.24
C LEU A 189 21.00 -3.39 5.63
N GLY A 190 20.30 -3.04 6.71
CA GLY A 190 20.12 -1.65 7.14
C GLY A 190 19.27 -0.83 6.15
N ILE A 191 18.27 -1.46 5.53
CA ILE A 191 17.34 -0.83 4.61
C ILE A 191 16.12 -0.32 5.40
N PRO A 192 15.74 0.96 5.29
CA PRO A 192 14.52 1.47 5.92
C PRO A 192 13.27 0.73 5.41
N HIS A 193 12.54 0.10 6.31
CA HIS A 193 11.40 -0.74 5.96
C HIS A 193 10.35 -0.78 7.07
N VAL A 194 9.16 -1.26 6.72
CA VAL A 194 8.11 -1.61 7.68
C VAL A 194 8.42 -2.99 8.25
N THR A 195 8.49 -3.09 9.57
CA THR A 195 8.74 -4.36 10.26
C THR A 195 7.50 -5.22 10.29
N TYR A 196 7.63 -6.48 9.86
CA TYR A 196 6.56 -7.46 9.87
C TYR A 196 6.81 -8.57 10.87
N THR A 197 5.73 -9.00 11.55
CA THR A 197 5.72 -10.19 12.40
C THR A 197 4.70 -11.19 11.88
N LEU A 198 4.92 -12.48 12.15
CA LEU A 198 3.99 -13.54 11.79
C LEU A 198 3.04 -13.83 12.95
N THR A 199 1.75 -14.00 12.65
CA THR A 199 0.77 -14.56 13.57
C THR A 199 -0.06 -15.62 12.86
N VAL A 200 -0.52 -16.63 13.59
CA VAL A 200 -1.42 -17.66 13.07
C VAL A 200 -2.74 -17.55 13.82
N GLN A 201 -3.84 -17.44 13.09
CA GLN A 201 -5.19 -17.41 13.65
C GLN A 201 -6.07 -18.40 12.88
N GLU A 202 -6.70 -19.33 13.60
CA GLU A 202 -7.57 -20.36 12.99
C GLU A 202 -6.86 -21.14 11.87
N ASP A 203 -5.60 -21.51 12.11
CA ASP A 203 -4.69 -22.20 11.17
C ASP A 203 -4.30 -21.40 9.91
N TYR A 204 -4.66 -20.10 9.83
CA TYR A 204 -4.23 -19.22 8.73
C TYR A 204 -3.11 -18.30 9.17
N PRO A 205 -2.03 -18.18 8.37
CA PRO A 205 -0.94 -17.24 8.64
C PRO A 205 -1.33 -15.82 8.24
N TYR A 206 -0.91 -14.86 9.06
CA TYR A 206 -1.02 -13.42 8.79
C TYR A 206 0.31 -12.74 9.08
N SER A 207 0.74 -11.87 8.20
CA SER A 207 1.76 -10.87 8.51
C SER A 207 1.10 -9.66 9.16
N VAL A 208 1.74 -9.14 10.20
CA VAL A 208 1.24 -7.99 10.96
C VAL A 208 2.32 -6.93 10.98
N CYS A 209 1.96 -5.71 10.62
CA CYS A 209 2.84 -4.55 10.73
C CYS A 209 2.10 -3.37 11.36
N GLU A 210 2.85 -2.54 12.09
CA GLU A 210 2.35 -1.27 12.60
C GLU A 210 2.24 -0.25 11.44
N ASP A 211 1.25 0.64 11.54
CA ASP A 211 1.14 1.77 10.62
C ASP A 211 2.34 2.70 10.78
N PHE A 212 3.03 2.97 9.70
CA PHE A 212 4.17 3.90 9.68
C PHE A 212 3.76 5.35 9.41
N ILE A 213 2.49 5.56 9.08
CA ILE A 213 1.92 6.91 8.91
C ILE A 213 1.36 7.37 10.26
N THR A 214 1.66 8.62 10.60
CA THR A 214 1.29 9.24 11.87
C THR A 214 0.21 10.31 11.65
N PRO A 215 -0.40 10.86 12.71
CA PRO A 215 -1.33 12.00 12.57
C PRO A 215 -0.74 13.23 11.86
N GLU A 216 0.60 13.34 11.80
CA GLU A 216 1.32 14.47 11.18
C GLU A 216 1.80 14.19 9.76
N THR A 217 1.77 12.93 9.31
CA THR A 217 2.35 12.51 8.04
C THR A 217 1.32 11.87 7.12
N GLU A 218 1.69 11.72 5.85
CA GLU A 218 0.90 11.03 4.86
C GLU A 218 1.79 10.34 3.82
N LEU A 219 1.31 9.24 3.28
CA LEU A 219 1.95 8.51 2.18
C LEU A 219 1.45 9.06 0.84
N ILE A 220 2.39 9.44 -0.02
CA ILE A 220 2.09 9.75 -1.42
C ILE A 220 2.68 8.64 -2.28
N PRO A 221 1.87 7.74 -2.83
CA PRO A 221 2.33 6.69 -3.74
C PRO A 221 3.06 7.25 -4.96
N ALA A 222 4.06 6.54 -5.46
CA ALA A 222 4.86 6.93 -6.62
C ALA A 222 3.98 7.20 -7.86
N TRP A 223 2.87 6.51 -7.99
CA TRP A 223 1.88 6.77 -9.05
C TRP A 223 1.46 8.25 -9.07
N TYR A 224 1.10 8.83 -7.93
CA TYR A 224 0.64 10.23 -7.86
C TYR A 224 1.78 11.24 -8.01
N ILE A 225 2.98 10.91 -7.55
CA ILE A 225 4.18 11.72 -7.82
C ILE A 225 4.39 11.84 -9.35
N MET A 226 4.28 10.75 -10.09
CA MET A 226 4.44 10.76 -11.54
C MET A 226 3.30 11.46 -12.31
N GLN A 227 2.14 11.70 -11.68
CA GLN A 227 1.07 12.48 -12.29
C GLN A 227 1.29 13.99 -12.18
N THR A 228 2.26 14.47 -11.40
CA THR A 228 2.54 15.91 -11.25
C THR A 228 3.03 16.54 -12.55
N VAL A 229 3.72 15.77 -13.40
CA VAL A 229 4.20 16.18 -14.72
C VAL A 229 3.85 15.12 -15.75
N LYS A 230 3.43 15.52 -16.94
CA LYS A 230 3.19 14.59 -18.05
C LYS A 230 4.51 13.98 -18.54
N ARG A 231 4.62 12.64 -18.52
CA ARG A 231 5.81 11.95 -19.04
C ARG A 231 5.98 12.13 -20.54
N PRO A 232 7.14 12.64 -21.01
CA PRO A 232 7.48 12.64 -22.44
C PRO A 232 7.68 11.20 -22.96
N ASN A 233 7.30 10.92 -24.21
CA ASN A 233 7.34 9.57 -24.77
C ASN A 233 8.73 8.92 -24.81
N HIS A 234 9.79 9.74 -24.90
CA HIS A 234 11.18 9.28 -24.96
C HIS A 234 11.84 9.07 -23.58
N VAL A 235 11.16 9.47 -22.49
CA VAL A 235 11.67 9.34 -21.13
C VAL A 235 11.19 8.03 -20.52
N SER A 236 12.12 7.25 -19.94
CA SER A 236 11.77 6.01 -19.23
C SER A 236 10.91 6.27 -17.99
N VAL A 237 10.19 5.25 -17.50
CA VAL A 237 9.40 5.37 -16.26
C VAL A 237 10.30 5.70 -15.07
N TYR A 238 11.48 5.08 -14.98
CA TYR A 238 12.47 5.36 -13.94
C TYR A 238 12.92 6.82 -13.96
N GLN A 239 13.38 7.32 -15.13
CA GLN A 239 13.85 8.69 -15.23
C GLN A 239 12.72 9.69 -14.93
N HIS A 240 11.52 9.43 -15.42
CA HIS A 240 10.37 10.28 -15.14
C HIS A 240 10.06 10.37 -13.63
N TYR A 241 10.11 9.24 -12.91
CA TYR A 241 9.93 9.25 -11.47
C TYR A 241 11.01 10.09 -10.77
N MET A 242 12.29 9.91 -11.15
CA MET A 242 13.40 10.70 -10.61
C MET A 242 13.23 12.20 -10.89
N ASP A 243 12.87 12.56 -12.12
CA ASP A 243 12.66 13.97 -12.51
C ASP A 243 11.51 14.61 -11.72
N CYS A 244 10.42 13.88 -11.50
CA CYS A 244 9.29 14.35 -10.69
C CYS A 244 9.71 14.55 -9.22
N CYS A 245 10.45 13.62 -8.64
CA CYS A 245 10.94 13.74 -7.27
C CYS A 245 11.91 14.91 -7.11
N GLU A 246 12.81 15.12 -8.07
CA GLU A 246 13.73 16.27 -8.06
C GLU A 246 12.98 17.59 -8.16
N ALA A 247 12.00 17.68 -9.07
CA ALA A 247 11.16 18.89 -9.23
C ALA A 247 10.35 19.23 -7.99
N LEU A 248 9.97 18.22 -7.18
CA LEU A 248 9.26 18.38 -5.91
C LEU A 248 10.21 18.58 -4.71
N GLY A 249 11.53 18.51 -4.92
CA GLY A 249 12.52 18.66 -3.85
C GLY A 249 12.54 17.52 -2.84
N ILE A 250 12.17 16.29 -3.24
CA ILE A 250 12.09 15.13 -2.33
C ILE A 250 13.49 14.60 -2.05
N PRO A 251 13.95 14.56 -0.78
CA PRO A 251 15.30 14.13 -0.45
C PRO A 251 15.44 12.59 -0.46
N GLY A 252 16.67 12.10 -0.74
CA GLY A 252 17.10 10.71 -0.51
C GLY A 252 16.43 9.65 -1.42
N VAL A 253 15.73 10.06 -2.49
CA VAL A 253 14.93 9.12 -3.32
C VAL A 253 15.80 8.15 -4.08
N ARG A 254 16.97 8.60 -4.60
CA ARG A 254 17.84 7.73 -5.41
C ARG A 254 18.35 6.56 -4.62
N GLU A 255 18.89 6.81 -3.44
CA GLU A 255 19.40 5.78 -2.52
C GLU A 255 18.28 4.83 -2.06
N ALA A 256 17.09 5.35 -1.82
CA ALA A 256 15.95 4.53 -1.43
C ALA A 256 15.49 3.62 -2.58
N VAL A 257 15.45 4.12 -3.82
CA VAL A 257 15.10 3.32 -5.00
C VAL A 257 16.18 2.28 -5.31
N ASP A 258 17.45 2.61 -5.16
CA ASP A 258 18.56 1.65 -5.32
C ASP A 258 18.39 0.48 -4.33
N ARG A 259 18.11 0.76 -3.06
CA ARG A 259 17.87 -0.26 -2.03
C ARG A 259 16.63 -1.09 -2.31
N MET A 260 15.55 -0.46 -2.77
CA MET A 260 14.32 -1.16 -3.15
C MET A 260 14.55 -2.13 -4.33
N ILE A 261 15.26 -1.69 -5.37
CA ILE A 261 15.57 -2.54 -6.54
C ILE A 261 16.45 -3.72 -6.13
N VAL A 262 17.45 -3.51 -5.26
CA VAL A 262 18.32 -4.58 -4.76
C VAL A 262 17.52 -5.58 -3.94
N LEU A 263 16.67 -5.11 -3.02
CA LEU A 263 15.79 -5.99 -2.25
C LEU A 263 14.91 -6.84 -3.18
N ASP A 264 14.18 -6.17 -4.10
CA ASP A 264 13.26 -6.86 -5.01
C ASP A 264 13.97 -7.89 -5.91
N TYR A 265 15.25 -7.64 -6.24
CA TYR A 265 16.10 -8.61 -6.93
C TYR A 265 16.42 -9.82 -6.04
N LEU A 266 16.81 -9.58 -4.77
CA LEU A 266 17.18 -10.63 -3.83
C LEU A 266 16.03 -11.58 -3.49
N ILE A 267 14.82 -11.02 -3.29
CA ILE A 267 13.62 -11.78 -2.94
C ILE A 267 12.74 -12.14 -4.14
N VAL A 268 13.16 -11.79 -5.35
CA VAL A 268 12.39 -12.03 -6.59
C VAL A 268 10.97 -11.49 -6.48
N ASN A 269 10.81 -10.23 -6.08
CA ASN A 269 9.50 -9.60 -5.93
C ASN A 269 8.87 -9.31 -7.29
N GLU A 270 7.66 -9.81 -7.52
CA GLU A 270 6.95 -9.69 -8.79
C GLU A 270 6.00 -8.48 -8.85
N ASP A 271 5.67 -7.86 -7.72
CA ASP A 271 4.58 -6.89 -7.64
C ASP A 271 4.93 -5.53 -7.01
N ARG A 272 6.16 -5.06 -7.15
CA ARG A 272 6.54 -3.70 -6.77
C ARG A 272 5.93 -2.67 -7.73
N HIS A 273 4.59 -2.57 -7.81
CA HIS A 273 3.94 -1.56 -8.64
C HIS A 273 3.99 -0.17 -7.99
N GLN A 274 3.59 0.85 -8.73
CA GLN A 274 3.76 2.26 -8.34
C GLN A 274 2.93 2.72 -7.13
N ASN A 275 2.03 1.88 -6.62
CA ASN A 275 1.35 2.12 -5.35
C ASN A 275 2.03 1.39 -4.16
N ASN A 276 2.99 0.48 -4.42
CA ASN A 276 3.70 -0.28 -3.39
C ASN A 276 5.04 0.37 -2.99
N PHE A 277 5.26 1.61 -3.36
CA PHE A 277 6.31 2.49 -2.88
C PHE A 277 5.90 3.94 -3.10
N GLY A 278 6.57 4.86 -2.42
CA GLY A 278 6.24 6.28 -2.50
C GLY A 278 7.11 7.12 -1.59
N VAL A 279 6.56 8.24 -1.17
CA VAL A 279 7.22 9.21 -0.32
C VAL A 279 6.34 9.60 0.86
N VAL A 280 6.94 10.02 1.95
CA VAL A 280 6.24 10.57 3.11
C VAL A 280 6.29 12.09 3.05
N ARG A 281 5.15 12.71 3.32
CA ARG A 281 4.98 14.15 3.39
C ARG A 281 4.40 14.56 4.75
N ASN A 282 4.81 15.69 5.28
CA ASN A 282 4.12 16.29 6.42
C ASN A 282 2.78 16.87 5.95
N ALA A 283 1.69 16.50 6.60
CA ALA A 283 0.33 16.82 6.18
C ALA A 283 -0.04 18.31 6.43
N GLU A 284 0.67 19.00 7.31
CA GLU A 284 0.39 20.41 7.64
C GLU A 284 1.27 21.35 6.84
N THR A 285 2.59 21.10 6.84
CA THR A 285 3.57 21.96 6.15
C THR A 285 3.68 21.63 4.67
N LEU A 286 3.20 20.47 4.24
CA LEU A 286 3.31 19.90 2.89
C LEU A 286 4.77 19.64 2.46
N GLU A 287 5.70 19.63 3.41
CA GLU A 287 7.11 19.34 3.18
C GLU A 287 7.31 17.84 2.96
N TYR A 288 8.04 17.46 1.91
CA TYR A 288 8.42 16.07 1.65
C TYR A 288 9.56 15.65 2.57
N LEU A 289 9.35 14.60 3.35
CA LEU A 289 10.31 14.10 4.34
C LEU A 289 11.31 13.12 3.74
N GLY A 290 10.97 12.50 2.60
CA GLY A 290 11.80 11.52 1.90
C GLY A 290 11.00 10.34 1.39
N ALA A 291 11.71 9.29 0.96
CA ALA A 291 11.08 8.04 0.55
C ALA A 291 10.38 7.38 1.74
N ALA A 292 9.23 6.74 1.49
CA ALA A 292 8.58 5.88 2.46
C ALA A 292 9.48 4.66 2.78
N PRO A 293 9.42 4.10 4.01
CA PRO A 293 10.02 2.81 4.29
C PRO A 293 9.47 1.76 3.32
N ILE A 294 10.25 0.75 2.96
CA ILE A 294 9.78 -0.29 2.03
C ILE A 294 8.71 -1.14 2.71
N TYR A 295 7.61 -1.37 2.02
CA TYR A 295 6.46 -2.19 2.45
C TYR A 295 5.96 -3.07 1.30
N ASP A 296 5.06 -4.00 1.58
CA ASP A 296 4.35 -4.84 0.61
C ASP A 296 5.31 -5.67 -0.27
N SER A 297 6.04 -6.59 0.37
CA SER A 297 7.02 -7.47 -0.27
C SER A 297 6.59 -8.95 -0.30
N GLY A 298 5.33 -9.24 0.02
CA GLY A 298 4.82 -10.61 0.15
C GLY A 298 4.74 -11.40 -1.16
N THR A 299 4.50 -10.72 -2.29
CA THR A 299 4.44 -11.33 -3.63
C THR A 299 5.83 -11.60 -4.19
N SER A 300 6.61 -12.37 -3.47
CA SER A 300 8.01 -12.69 -3.75
C SER A 300 8.28 -14.20 -3.62
N LEU A 301 9.48 -14.65 -3.93
CA LEU A 301 9.93 -16.02 -3.75
C LEU A 301 8.98 -17.07 -4.37
N TRP A 302 8.47 -16.78 -5.58
CA TRP A 302 7.55 -17.67 -6.31
C TRP A 302 6.32 -18.09 -5.45
N PHE A 303 5.75 -17.16 -4.69
CA PHE A 303 4.71 -17.35 -3.70
C PHE A 303 3.50 -18.20 -4.18
N ASP A 304 3.19 -18.16 -5.47
CA ASP A 304 2.06 -18.84 -6.11
C ASP A 304 2.47 -20.12 -6.86
N LYS A 305 3.76 -20.52 -6.83
CA LYS A 305 4.26 -21.68 -7.57
C LYS A 305 4.38 -22.90 -6.68
N PRO A 306 4.00 -24.08 -7.17
CA PRO A 306 4.35 -25.33 -6.50
C PRO A 306 5.87 -25.55 -6.52
N THR A 307 6.39 -26.22 -5.49
CA THR A 307 7.84 -26.46 -5.27
C THR A 307 8.62 -26.91 -6.50
N GLY A 308 8.06 -27.80 -7.30
CA GLY A 308 8.71 -28.32 -8.52
C GLY A 308 8.80 -27.31 -9.68
N MET A 309 8.17 -26.13 -9.54
CA MET A 309 8.18 -25.06 -10.56
C MET A 309 8.98 -23.82 -10.09
N VAL A 310 9.44 -23.81 -8.87
CA VAL A 310 10.24 -22.69 -8.33
C VAL A 310 11.55 -22.60 -9.10
N GLY A 311 12.00 -21.40 -9.43
CA GLY A 311 13.20 -21.17 -10.25
C GLY A 311 13.03 -21.55 -11.73
N SER A 312 11.90 -22.14 -12.12
CA SER A 312 11.60 -22.47 -13.50
C SER A 312 10.75 -21.39 -14.16
N GLY A 313 11.13 -20.97 -15.35
CA GLY A 313 10.39 -19.97 -16.10
C GLY A 313 10.88 -18.53 -15.88
N ARG A 314 10.22 -17.60 -16.60
CA ARG A 314 10.54 -16.18 -16.54
C ARG A 314 9.71 -15.52 -15.44
N VAL A 315 10.41 -14.94 -14.47
CA VAL A 315 9.80 -14.07 -13.47
C VAL A 315 9.80 -12.64 -13.98
N THR A 316 8.66 -11.98 -13.93
CA THR A 316 8.51 -10.56 -14.28
C THR A 316 8.71 -9.70 -13.03
N CYS A 317 9.15 -8.47 -13.22
CA CYS A 317 9.24 -7.50 -12.14
C CYS A 317 8.58 -6.16 -12.51
N LYS A 318 8.45 -5.31 -11.56
CA LYS A 318 7.96 -3.94 -11.62
C LYS A 318 8.90 -3.06 -10.76
N PRO A 319 8.86 -1.73 -10.79
CA PRO A 319 7.94 -0.87 -11.58
C PRO A 319 8.58 -0.35 -12.87
N PHE A 320 9.91 -0.48 -13.07
CA PHE A 320 10.64 0.24 -14.10
C PHE A 320 11.03 -0.62 -15.31
N LYS A 321 11.17 -1.92 -15.11
CA LYS A 321 11.49 -2.92 -16.12
C LYS A 321 10.65 -4.18 -15.89
N ASP A 322 10.57 -5.00 -16.95
CA ASP A 322 9.84 -6.27 -16.89
C ASP A 322 10.71 -7.46 -16.43
N ARG A 323 12.01 -7.23 -16.21
CA ARG A 323 12.98 -8.26 -15.83
C ARG A 323 13.91 -7.73 -14.75
N HIS A 324 14.15 -8.57 -13.73
CA HIS A 324 15.05 -8.25 -12.62
C HIS A 324 16.47 -7.93 -13.09
N GLU A 325 17.02 -8.67 -14.07
CA GLU A 325 18.37 -8.45 -14.60
C GLU A 325 18.52 -7.13 -15.40
N GLU A 326 17.40 -6.58 -15.87
CA GLU A 326 17.38 -5.27 -16.49
C GLU A 326 17.13 -4.16 -15.47
N GLN A 327 16.32 -4.45 -14.44
CA GLN A 327 16.01 -3.49 -13.42
C GLN A 327 17.19 -3.21 -12.50
N ILE A 328 17.97 -4.23 -12.12
CA ILE A 328 19.15 -4.09 -11.28
C ILE A 328 20.23 -3.17 -11.90
N LYS A 329 20.27 -3.03 -13.21
CA LYS A 329 21.20 -2.11 -13.92
C LYS A 329 20.85 -0.62 -13.70
N LEU A 330 19.70 -0.32 -13.12
CA LEU A 330 19.31 1.05 -12.78
C LEU A 330 19.91 1.51 -11.46
N VAL A 331 20.44 0.59 -10.64
CA VAL A 331 21.09 0.88 -9.35
C VAL A 331 22.35 1.71 -9.60
N SER A 332 22.44 2.84 -8.92
CA SER A 332 23.55 3.80 -9.12
C SER A 332 24.82 3.44 -8.34
N SER A 333 24.69 2.78 -7.16
CA SER A 333 25.81 2.31 -6.34
C SER A 333 25.41 1.09 -5.50
N PHE A 334 26.37 0.15 -5.37
CA PHE A 334 26.29 -1.01 -4.49
C PHE A 334 27.23 -0.87 -3.28
N ASP A 335 27.87 0.28 -3.05
CA ASP A 335 28.89 0.48 -1.99
C ASP A 335 28.32 0.28 -0.57
N TRP A 336 27.01 0.44 -0.40
CA TRP A 336 26.30 0.22 0.85
C TRP A 336 25.95 -1.25 1.11
N LEU A 337 26.07 -2.13 0.10
CA LEU A 337 25.57 -3.51 0.14
C LEU A 337 26.63 -4.47 0.68
N ASP A 338 26.40 -4.94 1.89
CA ASP A 338 27.22 -6.00 2.51
C ASP A 338 26.42 -7.31 2.54
N LEU A 339 26.62 -8.16 1.54
CA LEU A 339 25.93 -9.44 1.43
C LEU A 339 26.36 -10.48 2.48
N SER A 340 27.46 -10.28 3.20
CA SER A 340 27.85 -11.17 4.31
C SER A 340 26.86 -11.10 5.49
N ARG A 341 26.12 -10.00 5.59
CA ARG A 341 25.06 -9.85 6.59
C ARG A 341 23.86 -10.79 6.37
N LEU A 342 23.75 -11.38 5.19
CA LEU A 342 22.71 -12.36 4.86
C LEU A 342 23.16 -13.81 5.14
N ASP A 343 24.36 -14.02 5.65
CA ASP A 343 24.79 -15.35 6.08
C ASP A 343 23.76 -15.92 7.09
N SER A 344 23.38 -17.18 6.95
CA SER A 344 22.31 -17.86 7.72
C SER A 344 20.85 -17.37 7.53
N ILE A 345 20.54 -16.51 6.54
CA ILE A 345 19.16 -16.13 6.26
C ILE A 345 18.29 -17.34 5.87
N GLU A 346 18.89 -18.36 5.28
CA GLU A 346 18.23 -19.61 4.92
C GLU A 346 17.78 -20.41 6.16
N GLU A 347 18.58 -20.39 7.22
CA GLU A 347 18.25 -21.06 8.48
C GLU A 347 17.06 -20.38 9.14
N GLU A 348 17.00 -19.05 9.08
CA GLU A 348 15.88 -18.25 9.57
C GLU A 348 14.60 -18.56 8.78
N TRP A 349 14.69 -18.66 7.45
CA TRP A 349 13.57 -19.07 6.60
C TRP A 349 13.04 -20.45 6.96
N MET A 350 13.94 -21.42 7.18
CA MET A 350 13.58 -22.77 7.58
C MET A 350 12.88 -22.80 8.94
N GLU A 351 13.33 -22.02 9.89
CA GLU A 351 12.65 -21.95 11.20
C GLU A 351 11.30 -21.25 11.09
N LEU A 352 11.20 -20.18 10.30
CA LEU A 352 9.97 -19.42 10.06
C LEU A 352 8.88 -20.31 9.42
N THR A 353 9.27 -21.20 8.52
CA THR A 353 8.34 -22.08 7.78
C THR A 353 8.15 -23.44 8.41
N LYS A 354 8.81 -23.73 9.52
CA LYS A 354 8.74 -25.01 10.23
C LYS A 354 7.30 -25.39 10.63
N GLY A 355 6.90 -26.58 10.28
CA GLY A 355 5.55 -27.10 10.56
C GLY A 355 4.52 -26.82 9.48
N ARG A 356 4.89 -26.16 8.38
CA ARG A 356 4.06 -26.15 7.17
C ARG A 356 4.08 -27.54 6.52
N SER A 357 2.95 -27.95 5.92
CA SER A 357 2.93 -29.23 5.18
C SER A 357 3.81 -29.14 3.93
N GLU A 358 4.41 -30.27 3.51
CA GLU A 358 5.26 -30.35 2.32
C GLU A 358 4.56 -29.89 1.04
N GLU A 359 3.24 -29.99 0.97
CA GLU A 359 2.44 -29.45 -0.15
C GLU A 359 2.44 -27.91 -0.23
N HIS A 360 2.80 -27.23 0.86
CA HIS A 360 2.80 -25.76 1.00
C HIS A 360 4.19 -25.15 1.08
N THR A 361 5.24 -25.98 0.97
CA THR A 361 6.62 -25.49 1.14
C THR A 361 7.41 -25.56 -0.16
N SER A 362 7.78 -24.38 -0.65
CA SER A 362 8.91 -24.18 -1.57
C SER A 362 10.24 -24.13 -0.81
N GLU A 363 10.36 -24.85 0.33
CA GLU A 363 11.44 -24.76 1.30
C GLU A 363 12.84 -24.95 0.70
N LEU A 364 13.01 -26.01 -0.06
CA LEU A 364 14.32 -26.35 -0.63
C LEU A 364 14.78 -25.41 -1.73
N GLN A 365 13.84 -24.78 -2.43
CA GLN A 365 14.12 -23.95 -3.60
C GLN A 365 14.38 -22.50 -3.21
N SER A 366 13.70 -21.95 -2.20
CA SER A 366 14.01 -20.63 -1.65
C SER A 366 15.42 -20.54 -1.12
N ARG A 367 16.00 -21.67 -0.65
CA ARG A 367 17.43 -21.81 -0.32
C ARG A 367 18.33 -21.52 -1.54
N VAL A 368 18.03 -22.21 -2.64
CA VAL A 368 18.84 -22.09 -3.87
C VAL A 368 18.75 -20.69 -4.45
N ASP A 369 17.59 -20.06 -4.37
CA ASP A 369 17.30 -18.82 -5.08
C ASP A 369 17.79 -17.56 -4.36
N ILE A 370 17.66 -17.48 -3.04
CA ILE A 370 18.31 -16.41 -2.27
C ILE A 370 19.84 -16.55 -2.38
N SER A 371 20.37 -17.75 -2.23
CA SER A 371 21.79 -18.03 -2.41
C SER A 371 22.27 -17.73 -3.82
N TYR A 372 21.45 -18.03 -4.84
CA TYR A 372 21.77 -17.73 -6.24
C TYR A 372 21.71 -16.23 -6.53
N ALA A 373 20.67 -15.51 -6.04
CA ALA A 373 20.57 -14.06 -6.18
C ALA A 373 21.75 -13.35 -5.49
N VAL A 374 22.10 -13.77 -4.27
CA VAL A 374 23.31 -13.28 -3.55
C VAL A 374 24.56 -13.58 -4.34
N PHE A 375 24.69 -14.77 -4.92
CA PHE A 375 25.84 -15.16 -5.75
C PHE A 375 25.94 -14.31 -7.03
N CYS A 376 24.83 -14.03 -7.70
CA CYS A 376 24.78 -13.19 -8.89
C CYS A 376 25.19 -11.74 -8.61
N LEU A 377 24.83 -11.21 -7.43
CA LEU A 377 25.24 -9.85 -7.02
C LEU A 377 26.72 -9.79 -6.55
N LYS A 378 27.33 -10.92 -6.17
CA LYS A 378 28.75 -10.99 -5.81
C LYS A 378 29.69 -11.02 -7.02
N LYS A 379 29.17 -11.24 -8.24
CA LYS A 379 29.91 -11.22 -9.51
C LYS A 379 29.81 -9.86 -10.18
#